data_f5164d1ff7f5458c13daf63b1f3d488e
#
_entry.id   f5164d1ff7f5458c13daf63b1f3d488e
#
_cell.length_a   1.000
_cell.length_b   1.000
_cell.length_c   1.000
_cell.angle_alpha   90.00
_cell.angle_beta   90.00
_cell.angle_gamma   90.00
#
_symmetry.space_group_name_H-M   'P 1'
#
loop_
_entity.id
_entity.type
_entity.pdbx_description
1 polymer ?
#
loop_
_entity_poly.entity_id
_entity_poly.type
_entity_poly.pdbx_seq_one_letter_code
_entity_poly.pdbx_strand_id
1 'polypeptide(L)'
;MGSEMCIRDRGNTDKALPIDVKVTYALDGQEAALEDIIGKSGHLTVTVNLKNNETGTVNVNGKDRTIVTPLITAVGVILGGDASNVTAEHGMVESAAKSSVAAFVTLPGVKDSLSGLLPDEVDSIEDYLQDTVTVEADVTELTCPQIMVACATSTEALGTDNVFDLSSINELTDGMTQLNDAMQQLLSGAAQLVDGAGRLASGSVQLLDGANQLDSGLGQLRHHPCVAAGVA
;
A
#
# COMPACT_ATOMS: atom_id res chain seq x y z
N MET A 1 -27.29 -10.04 37.03
CA MET A 1 -26.55 -8.92 36.45
C MET A 1 -25.09 -9.18 36.72
N GLY A 2 -24.42 -9.84 35.78
CA GLY A 2 -22.99 -10.10 35.85
C GLY A 2 -22.22 -8.88 35.37
N SER A 3 -21.40 -8.32 36.24
CA SER A 3 -20.44 -7.28 35.87
C SER A 3 -19.36 -7.96 35.03
N GLU A 4 -19.33 -7.72 33.73
CA GLU A 4 -18.19 -8.07 32.90
C GLU A 4 -17.05 -7.12 33.26
N MET A 5 -16.13 -7.65 34.05
CA MET A 5 -14.88 -6.98 34.35
C MET A 5 -14.01 -7.01 33.08
N CYS A 6 -13.91 -5.89 32.39
CA CYS A 6 -12.90 -5.72 31.33
C CYS A 6 -11.50 -5.84 31.96
N ILE A 7 -10.92 -7.01 31.88
CA ILE A 7 -9.51 -7.22 32.22
C ILE A 7 -8.70 -6.60 31.09
N ARG A 8 -8.13 -5.40 31.34
CA ARG A 8 -7.07 -4.87 30.49
C ARG A 8 -5.77 -5.56 30.89
N ASP A 9 -5.45 -6.59 30.15
CA ASP A 9 -4.17 -7.28 30.32
C ASP A 9 -3.06 -6.39 29.75
N ARG A 10 -2.10 -5.99 30.59
CA ARG A 10 -0.89 -5.29 30.20
C ARG A 10 0.24 -6.29 30.22
N GLY A 11 0.64 -6.76 29.06
CA GLY A 11 1.82 -7.59 28.89
C GLY A 11 3.02 -6.75 28.45
N ASN A 12 4.20 -7.04 28.94
CA ASN A 12 5.44 -6.58 28.33
C ASN A 12 5.78 -7.56 27.21
N THR A 13 6.07 -7.03 26.04
CA THR A 13 6.57 -7.81 24.89
C THR A 13 7.87 -7.19 24.40
N ASP A 14 8.83 -8.03 24.06
CA ASP A 14 10.08 -7.60 23.39
C ASP A 14 9.89 -7.46 21.85
N LYS A 15 8.67 -7.74 21.36
CA LYS A 15 8.36 -7.58 19.94
C LYS A 15 8.24 -6.10 19.59
N ALA A 16 8.98 -5.67 18.57
CA ALA A 16 8.84 -4.32 18.02
C ALA A 16 7.40 -4.08 17.52
N LEU A 17 6.94 -2.84 17.62
CA LEU A 17 5.65 -2.45 17.05
C LEU A 17 5.69 -2.60 15.52
N PRO A 18 4.60 -3.03 14.89
CA PRO A 18 4.54 -3.18 13.45
C PRO A 18 4.60 -1.83 12.72
N ILE A 19 4.21 -0.75 13.37
CA ILE A 19 4.23 0.63 12.85
C ILE A 19 5.07 1.50 13.78
N ASP A 20 6.07 2.19 13.23
CA ASP A 20 6.72 3.30 13.91
C ASP A 20 5.92 4.58 13.68
N VAL A 21 5.70 5.35 14.73
CA VAL A 21 4.96 6.60 14.71
C VAL A 21 5.89 7.72 15.12
N LYS A 22 6.06 8.72 14.26
CA LYS A 22 6.79 9.96 14.58
C LYS A 22 5.85 11.13 14.43
N VAL A 23 5.69 11.90 15.51
CA VAL A 23 4.89 13.13 15.51
C VAL A 23 5.80 14.33 15.51
N THR A 24 5.51 15.29 14.65
CA THR A 24 6.16 16.60 14.62
C THR A 24 5.13 17.71 14.71
N TYR A 25 5.49 18.79 15.33
CA TYR A 25 4.64 19.96 15.53
C TYR A 25 5.31 21.18 14.93
N ALA A 26 4.53 22.04 14.30
CA ALA A 26 4.97 23.36 13.90
C ALA A 26 3.94 24.41 14.34
N LEU A 27 4.41 25.57 14.80
CA LEU A 27 3.59 26.73 15.11
C LEU A 27 4.01 27.86 14.18
N ASP A 28 3.06 28.46 13.47
CA ASP A 28 3.31 29.50 12.46
C ASP A 28 4.36 29.08 11.41
N GLY A 29 4.37 27.78 11.05
CA GLY A 29 5.29 27.21 10.07
C GLY A 29 6.71 26.92 10.61
N GLN A 30 6.97 27.10 11.90
CA GLN A 30 8.24 26.78 12.53
C GLN A 30 8.12 25.48 13.34
N GLU A 31 8.94 24.50 13.00
CA GLU A 31 9.00 23.25 13.76
C GLU A 31 9.51 23.51 15.18
N ALA A 32 8.79 22.95 16.17
CA ALA A 32 9.11 23.11 17.57
C ALA A 32 8.73 21.88 18.39
N ALA A 33 9.37 21.68 19.52
CA ALA A 33 8.95 20.67 20.47
C ALA A 33 7.59 21.03 21.08
N LEU A 34 6.75 20.02 21.36
CA LEU A 34 5.43 20.26 21.93
C LEU A 34 5.48 21.09 23.22
N GLU A 35 6.48 20.82 24.05
CA GLU A 35 6.70 21.52 25.33
C GLU A 35 6.91 23.01 25.14
N ASP A 36 7.50 23.43 24.02
CA ASP A 36 7.82 24.82 23.72
C ASP A 36 6.62 25.60 23.18
N ILE A 37 5.59 24.94 22.68
CA ILE A 37 4.42 25.55 22.04
C ILE A 37 3.13 25.46 22.88
N ILE A 38 3.11 24.63 23.92
CA ILE A 38 1.97 24.59 24.86
C ILE A 38 1.75 25.98 25.47
N GLY A 39 0.50 26.40 25.54
CA GLY A 39 0.08 27.73 26.04
C GLY A 39 0.30 28.87 25.04
N LYS A 40 0.86 28.59 23.85
CA LYS A 40 1.00 29.60 22.79
C LYS A 40 -0.22 29.61 21.87
N SER A 41 -0.37 30.72 21.18
CA SER A 41 -1.42 30.88 20.16
C SER A 41 -0.78 31.05 18.79
N GLY A 42 -1.43 30.58 17.74
CA GLY A 42 -0.95 30.66 16.37
C GLY A 42 -1.54 29.59 15.48
N HIS A 43 -1.01 29.44 14.30
CA HIS A 43 -1.37 28.37 13.36
C HIS A 43 -0.57 27.11 13.67
N LEU A 44 -1.25 26.08 14.17
CA LEU A 44 -0.66 24.80 14.54
C LEU A 44 -0.73 23.84 13.35
N THR A 45 0.38 23.19 13.06
CA THR A 45 0.45 22.04 12.14
C THR A 45 0.94 20.82 12.92
N VAL A 46 0.16 19.76 12.94
CA VAL A 46 0.52 18.46 13.53
C VAL A 46 0.73 17.48 12.40
N THR A 47 1.92 16.94 12.29
CA THR A 47 2.26 15.94 11.26
C THR A 47 2.59 14.60 11.92
N VAL A 48 1.87 13.55 11.54
CA VAL A 48 2.09 12.18 12.01
C VAL A 48 2.67 11.37 10.86
N ASN A 49 3.92 10.95 11.01
CA ASN A 49 4.60 10.08 10.06
C ASN A 49 4.51 8.62 10.55
N LEU A 50 4.10 7.76 9.66
CA LEU A 50 3.88 6.34 9.90
C LEU A 50 4.87 5.54 9.06
N LYS A 51 5.54 4.59 9.67
CA LYS A 51 6.44 3.68 8.96
C LYS A 51 6.08 2.24 9.29
N ASN A 52 5.71 1.49 8.27
CA ASN A 52 5.43 0.08 8.41
C ASN A 52 6.72 -0.74 8.43
N ASN A 53 6.93 -1.52 9.49
CA ASN A 53 8.12 -2.35 9.70
C ASN A 53 7.88 -3.82 9.35
N GLU A 54 6.62 -4.22 9.08
CA GLU A 54 6.28 -5.60 8.70
C GLU A 54 6.50 -5.79 7.21
N THR A 55 7.68 -6.27 6.85
CA THR A 55 8.09 -6.49 5.46
C THR A 55 8.26 -7.97 5.15
N GLY A 56 7.94 -8.35 3.92
CA GLY A 56 8.19 -9.66 3.35
C GLY A 56 8.96 -9.57 2.04
N THR A 57 9.59 -10.65 1.64
CA THR A 57 10.25 -10.74 0.34
C THR A 57 9.45 -11.68 -0.56
N VAL A 58 9.11 -11.21 -1.76
CA VAL A 58 8.40 -12.00 -2.78
C VAL A 58 9.23 -12.01 -4.05
N ASN A 59 9.40 -13.19 -4.64
CA ASN A 59 10.08 -13.33 -5.93
C ASN A 59 9.10 -13.07 -7.07
N VAL A 60 9.33 -12.00 -7.81
CA VAL A 60 8.53 -11.63 -8.99
C VAL A 60 9.44 -11.67 -10.21
N ASN A 61 9.17 -12.58 -11.13
CA ASN A 61 9.94 -12.76 -12.38
C ASN A 61 11.45 -12.96 -12.14
N GLY A 62 11.82 -13.77 -11.15
CA GLY A 62 13.22 -14.06 -10.82
C GLY A 62 13.97 -12.92 -10.11
N LYS A 63 13.27 -11.87 -9.70
CA LYS A 63 13.79 -10.77 -8.87
C LYS A 63 13.09 -10.76 -7.53
N ASP A 64 13.86 -10.72 -6.47
CA ASP A 64 13.32 -10.55 -5.12
C ASP A 64 12.91 -9.09 -4.94
N ARG A 65 11.66 -8.87 -4.53
CA ARG A 65 11.10 -7.57 -4.16
C ARG A 65 10.70 -7.59 -2.70
N THR A 66 11.04 -6.55 -1.99
CA THR A 66 10.53 -6.31 -0.64
C THR A 66 9.14 -5.67 -0.77
N ILE A 67 8.17 -6.28 -0.12
CA ILE A 67 6.81 -5.75 0.01
C ILE A 67 6.50 -5.56 1.48
N VAL A 68 5.65 -4.60 1.81
CA VAL A 68 5.12 -4.46 3.17
C VAL A 68 3.85 -5.28 3.34
N THR A 69 3.64 -5.82 4.53
CA THR A 69 2.35 -6.41 4.92
C THR A 69 1.36 -5.27 5.08
N PRO A 70 0.24 -5.24 4.34
CA PRO A 70 -0.75 -4.18 4.50
C PRO A 70 -1.33 -4.19 5.92
N LEU A 71 -1.22 -3.07 6.60
CA LEU A 71 -1.80 -2.85 7.93
C LEU A 71 -2.72 -1.64 7.84
N ILE A 72 -4.00 -1.85 8.10
CA ILE A 72 -4.98 -0.76 8.20
C ILE A 72 -4.62 0.02 9.45
N THR A 73 -4.26 1.28 9.28
CA THR A 73 -3.83 2.16 10.37
C THR A 73 -4.80 3.31 10.50
N ALA A 74 -5.46 3.38 11.66
CA ALA A 74 -6.32 4.49 12.04
C ALA A 74 -5.53 5.48 12.89
N VAL A 75 -5.57 6.76 12.54
CA VAL A 75 -4.93 7.85 13.28
C VAL A 75 -6.01 8.83 13.72
N GLY A 76 -6.06 9.12 15.00
CA GLY A 76 -6.91 10.15 15.57
C GLY A 76 -6.08 11.25 16.19
N VAL A 77 -6.32 12.50 15.82
CA VAL A 77 -5.73 13.69 16.43
C VAL A 77 -6.84 14.48 17.09
N ILE A 78 -6.76 14.60 18.41
CA ILE A 78 -7.76 15.30 19.22
C ILE A 78 -7.15 16.60 19.70
N LEU A 79 -7.77 17.71 19.31
CA LEU A 79 -7.41 19.07 19.74
C LEU A 79 -8.44 19.57 20.75
N GLY A 80 -8.01 20.37 21.72
CA GLY A 80 -8.90 21.00 22.71
C GLY A 80 -9.84 22.04 22.11
N GLY A 81 -10.73 22.58 22.92
CA GLY A 81 -11.70 23.61 22.50
C GLY A 81 -11.06 24.99 22.22
N ASP A 82 -9.79 25.11 22.41
CA ASP A 82 -8.90 26.20 22.01
C ASP A 82 -8.54 26.19 20.50
N ALA A 83 -8.83 25.09 19.81
CA ALA A 83 -8.60 24.92 18.38
C ALA A 83 -9.85 25.31 17.55
N SER A 84 -9.60 26.08 16.50
CA SER A 84 -10.61 26.48 15.49
C SER A 84 -10.03 26.26 14.09
N ASN A 85 -10.89 26.33 13.06
CA ASN A 85 -10.49 26.15 11.67
C ASN A 85 -9.70 24.85 11.42
N VAL A 86 -10.08 23.78 12.12
CA VAL A 86 -9.38 22.50 12.01
C VAL A 86 -9.59 21.92 10.63
N THR A 87 -8.51 21.61 9.94
CA THR A 87 -8.50 20.97 8.63
C THR A 87 -7.60 19.73 8.65
N ALA A 88 -7.95 18.76 7.84
CA ALA A 88 -7.22 17.50 7.69
C ALA A 88 -7.28 17.08 6.23
N GLU A 89 -6.16 17.16 5.54
CA GLU A 89 -6.08 16.69 4.16
C GLU A 89 -6.25 15.16 4.13
N HIS A 90 -7.19 14.67 3.35
CA HIS A 90 -7.57 13.25 3.27
C HIS A 90 -8.05 12.63 4.59
N GLY A 91 -8.46 13.45 5.55
CA GLY A 91 -9.02 13.04 6.83
C GLY A 91 -10.44 13.55 7.03
N MET A 92 -11.15 12.96 7.98
CA MET A 92 -12.44 13.44 8.45
C MET A 92 -12.24 14.31 9.68
N VAL A 93 -12.92 15.46 9.75
CA VAL A 93 -12.88 16.35 10.90
C VAL A 93 -14.28 16.47 11.51
N GLU A 94 -14.39 16.15 12.78
CA GLU A 94 -15.56 16.45 13.61
C GLU A 94 -15.21 17.43 14.70
N SER A 95 -15.96 18.51 14.78
CA SER A 95 -15.77 19.55 15.79
C SER A 95 -16.98 19.63 16.72
N ALA A 96 -16.71 19.54 18.01
CA ALA A 96 -17.66 19.75 19.08
C ALA A 96 -17.26 20.97 19.92
N ALA A 97 -18.15 21.45 20.79
CA ALA A 97 -17.92 22.69 21.56
C ALA A 97 -16.66 22.71 22.44
N LYS A 98 -16.06 21.54 22.74
CA LYS A 98 -14.90 21.40 23.64
C LYS A 98 -13.71 20.65 23.04
N SER A 99 -13.84 20.13 21.83
CA SER A 99 -12.77 19.38 21.15
C SER A 99 -13.05 19.24 19.68
N SER A 100 -12.01 19.18 18.89
CA SER A 100 -12.07 18.79 17.48
C SER A 100 -11.28 17.50 17.30
N VAL A 101 -11.82 16.57 16.52
CA VAL A 101 -11.18 15.28 16.23
C VAL A 101 -10.94 15.23 14.73
N ALA A 102 -9.70 15.05 14.34
CA ALA A 102 -9.32 14.68 12.98
C ALA A 102 -9.01 13.20 12.94
N ALA A 103 -9.64 12.47 12.04
CA ALA A 103 -9.52 11.03 11.91
C ALA A 103 -9.05 10.65 10.51
N PHE A 104 -8.11 9.75 10.43
CA PHE A 104 -7.52 9.24 9.20
C PHE A 104 -7.50 7.72 9.21
N VAL A 105 -7.60 7.15 8.02
CA VAL A 105 -7.33 5.73 7.80
C VAL A 105 -6.34 5.62 6.65
N THR A 106 -5.27 4.89 6.87
CA THR A 106 -4.20 4.76 5.88
C THR A 106 -3.57 3.37 5.91
N LEU A 107 -2.78 3.06 4.90
CA LEU A 107 -2.04 1.81 4.68
C LEU A 107 -0.56 2.12 4.47
N PRO A 108 0.19 2.39 5.56
CA PRO A 108 1.57 2.85 5.46
C PRO A 108 2.48 1.87 4.72
N GLY A 109 3.33 2.39 3.82
CA GLY A 109 4.32 1.65 3.04
C GLY A 109 3.76 0.86 1.85
N VAL A 110 2.43 0.80 1.69
CA VAL A 110 1.81 0.07 0.57
C VAL A 110 2.07 0.77 -0.76
N LYS A 111 2.07 2.10 -0.80
CA LYS A 111 2.37 2.88 -2.01
C LYS A 111 3.71 2.50 -2.61
N ASP A 112 4.75 2.42 -1.79
CA ASP A 112 6.11 2.05 -2.23
C ASP A 112 6.17 0.62 -2.73
N SER A 113 5.44 -0.30 -2.09
CA SER A 113 5.37 -1.70 -2.49
C SER A 113 4.70 -1.90 -3.84
N LEU A 114 3.73 -1.05 -4.18
CA LEU A 114 2.97 -1.07 -5.43
C LEU A 114 3.60 -0.20 -6.52
N SER A 115 4.63 0.57 -6.20
CA SER A 115 5.32 1.46 -7.15
C SER A 115 5.78 0.70 -8.40
N GLY A 116 5.33 1.18 -9.56
CA GLY A 116 5.60 0.59 -10.87
C GLY A 116 4.78 -0.67 -11.19
N LEU A 117 3.76 -1.02 -10.38
CA LEU A 117 2.82 -2.10 -10.64
C LEU A 117 1.41 -1.60 -10.90
N LEU A 118 1.07 -0.41 -10.40
CA LEU A 118 -0.24 0.19 -10.63
C LEU A 118 -0.25 0.97 -11.95
N PRO A 119 -1.33 0.89 -12.73
CA PRO A 119 -1.58 1.83 -13.82
C PRO A 119 -1.75 3.25 -13.28
N ASP A 120 -1.42 4.27 -14.07
CA ASP A 120 -1.51 5.69 -13.69
C ASP A 120 -2.95 6.19 -13.38
N GLU A 121 -3.95 5.32 -13.42
CA GLU A 121 -5.37 5.65 -13.28
C GLU A 121 -5.98 5.24 -11.92
N VAL A 122 -5.16 4.95 -10.89
CA VAL A 122 -5.69 4.50 -9.57
C VAL A 122 -5.78 5.67 -8.58
N ASP A 123 -6.35 6.80 -8.99
CA ASP A 123 -6.50 8.00 -8.15
C ASP A 123 -7.36 7.74 -6.89
N SER A 124 -8.31 6.80 -6.96
CA SER A 124 -9.29 6.60 -5.88
C SER A 124 -8.76 5.95 -4.60
N ILE A 125 -7.59 5.32 -4.64
CA ILE A 125 -6.98 4.72 -3.44
C ILE A 125 -5.74 5.49 -2.95
N GLU A 126 -5.23 6.45 -3.69
CA GLU A 126 -4.07 7.25 -3.29
C GLU A 126 -4.29 7.95 -1.95
N ASP A 127 -5.51 8.39 -1.67
CA ASP A 127 -5.89 9.05 -0.42
C ASP A 127 -5.68 8.16 0.81
N TYR A 128 -5.72 6.84 0.64
CA TYR A 128 -5.51 5.85 1.71
C TYR A 128 -4.09 5.29 1.75
N LEU A 129 -3.23 5.62 0.79
CA LEU A 129 -1.87 5.10 0.69
C LEU A 129 -0.82 6.09 1.24
N GLN A 130 -1.20 6.91 2.21
CA GLN A 130 -0.32 7.93 2.75
C GLN A 130 0.46 7.42 3.96
N ASP A 131 1.76 7.72 3.98
CA ASP A 131 2.65 7.46 5.12
C ASP A 131 2.68 8.64 6.10
N THR A 132 2.08 9.76 5.70
CA THR A 132 2.07 11.00 6.50
C THR A 132 0.67 11.58 6.49
N VAL A 133 0.16 11.90 7.67
CA VAL A 133 -1.11 12.62 7.83
C VAL A 133 -0.86 13.94 8.52
N THR A 134 -1.57 14.98 8.09
CA THR A 134 -1.37 16.35 8.58
C THR A 134 -2.69 16.94 9.03
N VAL A 135 -2.67 17.58 10.20
CA VAL A 135 -3.78 18.35 10.75
C VAL A 135 -3.32 19.78 10.96
N GLU A 136 -4.10 20.73 10.47
CA GLU A 136 -3.86 22.16 10.68
C GLU A 136 -5.00 22.77 11.48
N ALA A 137 -4.71 23.69 12.36
CA ALA A 137 -5.68 24.38 13.19
C ALA A 137 -5.16 25.74 13.66
N ASP A 138 -6.06 26.68 13.85
CA ASP A 138 -5.74 27.91 14.58
C ASP A 138 -6.01 27.69 16.07
N VAL A 139 -5.00 27.87 16.91
CA VAL A 139 -5.08 27.60 18.34
C VAL A 139 -4.90 28.85 19.17
N THR A 140 -5.61 28.91 20.31
CA THR A 140 -5.49 29.95 21.31
C THR A 140 -5.13 29.29 22.65
N GLU A 141 -3.94 29.58 23.21
CA GLU A 141 -3.44 28.95 24.43
C GLU A 141 -3.41 27.39 24.27
N LEU A 142 -2.65 26.91 23.28
CA LEU A 142 -2.61 25.51 22.90
C LEU A 142 -2.56 24.56 24.11
N THR A 143 -3.55 23.69 24.22
CA THR A 143 -3.53 22.56 25.15
C THR A 143 -2.85 21.34 24.50
N CYS A 144 -2.44 20.36 25.31
CA CYS A 144 -1.72 19.19 24.80
C CYS A 144 -2.60 18.37 23.83
N PRO A 145 -2.27 18.27 22.54
CA PRO A 145 -2.97 17.43 21.60
C PRO A 145 -2.87 15.94 22.02
N GLN A 146 -3.96 15.21 21.85
CA GLN A 146 -3.93 13.76 22.05
C GLN A 146 -3.87 13.06 20.69
N ILE A 147 -2.93 12.16 20.52
CA ILE A 147 -2.76 11.40 19.29
C ILE A 147 -2.95 9.92 19.60
N MET A 148 -3.85 9.30 18.87
CA MET A 148 -4.13 7.87 18.97
C MET A 148 -3.79 7.22 17.62
N VAL A 149 -3.07 6.11 17.67
CA VAL A 149 -2.77 5.30 16.49
C VAL A 149 -3.14 3.86 16.81
N ALA A 150 -3.96 3.28 15.96
CA ALA A 150 -4.34 1.87 16.03
C ALA A 150 -4.07 1.21 14.69
N CYS A 151 -3.49 0.02 14.69
CA CYS A 151 -3.24 -0.74 13.46
C CYS A 151 -3.74 -2.17 13.60
N ALA A 152 -4.28 -2.70 12.50
CA ALA A 152 -4.77 -4.06 12.43
C ALA A 152 -4.67 -4.63 11.00
N THR A 153 -4.73 -5.95 10.91
CA THR A 153 -4.77 -6.65 9.61
C THR A 153 -6.19 -6.77 9.03
N SER A 154 -7.20 -6.42 9.84
CA SER A 154 -8.61 -6.38 9.42
C SER A 154 -9.34 -5.26 10.14
N THR A 155 -10.43 -4.80 9.56
CA THR A 155 -11.30 -3.76 10.15
C THR A 155 -11.99 -4.24 11.43
N GLU A 156 -12.34 -5.52 11.52
CA GLU A 156 -12.96 -6.12 12.72
C GLU A 156 -12.05 -6.02 13.96
N ALA A 157 -10.73 -6.13 13.77
CA ALA A 157 -9.77 -6.05 14.86
C ALA A 157 -9.61 -4.62 15.43
N LEU A 158 -10.01 -3.59 14.70
CA LEU A 158 -9.98 -2.20 15.17
C LEU A 158 -11.11 -1.86 16.15
N GLY A 159 -12.08 -2.77 16.31
CA GLY A 159 -13.15 -2.61 17.31
C GLY A 159 -14.04 -1.40 17.08
N THR A 160 -14.48 -1.21 15.87
CA THR A 160 -14.90 0.05 15.29
C THR A 160 -16.35 0.45 15.52
N ASP A 161 -17.09 -0.23 16.38
CA ASP A 161 -18.52 -0.01 16.53
C ASP A 161 -18.92 1.39 17.04
N ASN A 162 -17.97 2.25 17.46
CA ASN A 162 -18.33 3.54 18.04
C ASN A 162 -17.30 4.69 17.94
N VAL A 163 -16.20 4.58 17.22
CA VAL A 163 -15.17 5.64 17.24
C VAL A 163 -15.01 6.38 15.90
N PHE A 164 -15.26 5.68 14.80
CA PHE A 164 -15.21 6.28 13.46
C PHE A 164 -16.34 5.72 12.59
N ASP A 165 -16.92 6.52 11.74
CA ASP A 165 -17.83 6.01 10.71
C ASP A 165 -17.00 5.25 9.64
N LEU A 166 -17.04 3.94 9.76
CA LEU A 166 -16.19 3.03 8.99
C LEU A 166 -16.81 2.52 7.69
N SER A 167 -17.88 3.15 7.23
CA SER A 167 -18.44 2.81 5.92
C SER A 167 -17.37 2.91 4.83
N SER A 168 -16.53 3.94 4.90
CA SER A 168 -15.37 4.13 4.01
C SER A 168 -14.29 3.04 4.14
N ILE A 169 -14.13 2.43 5.33
CA ILE A 169 -13.15 1.34 5.55
C ILE A 169 -13.64 0.03 4.93
N ASN A 170 -14.94 -0.23 4.94
CA ASN A 170 -15.48 -1.40 4.26
C ASN A 170 -15.23 -1.29 2.75
N GLU A 171 -15.43 -0.12 2.16
CA GLU A 171 -15.11 0.14 0.75
C GLU A 171 -13.62 -0.06 0.47
N LEU A 172 -12.73 0.38 1.38
CA LEU A 172 -11.29 0.17 1.27
C LEU A 172 -10.93 -1.32 1.37
N THR A 173 -11.55 -2.07 2.29
CA THR A 173 -11.30 -3.51 2.44
C THR A 173 -11.75 -4.27 1.19
N ASP A 174 -12.88 -3.90 0.62
CA ASP A 174 -13.38 -4.46 -0.64
C ASP A 174 -12.44 -4.10 -1.80
N GLY A 175 -11.96 -2.86 -1.85
CA GLY A 175 -10.96 -2.42 -2.82
C GLY A 175 -9.64 -3.19 -2.71
N MET A 176 -9.16 -3.44 -1.49
CA MET A 176 -7.96 -4.26 -1.26
C MET A 176 -8.15 -5.71 -1.68
N THR A 177 -9.32 -6.28 -1.44
CA THR A 177 -9.64 -7.64 -1.89
C THR A 177 -9.61 -7.70 -3.42
N GLN A 178 -10.24 -6.73 -4.09
CA GLN A 178 -10.22 -6.61 -5.55
C GLN A 178 -8.79 -6.42 -6.09
N LEU A 179 -7.97 -5.59 -5.43
CA LEU A 179 -6.57 -5.39 -5.81
C LEU A 179 -5.76 -6.68 -5.67
N ASN A 180 -5.94 -7.43 -4.58
CA ASN A 180 -5.28 -8.71 -4.39
C ASN A 180 -5.68 -9.72 -5.49
N ASP A 181 -6.97 -9.78 -5.84
CA ASP A 181 -7.47 -10.64 -6.90
C ASP A 181 -6.92 -10.22 -8.28
N ALA A 182 -6.85 -8.91 -8.55
CA ALA A 182 -6.25 -8.37 -9.76
C ALA A 182 -4.75 -8.68 -9.85
N MET A 183 -4.01 -8.59 -8.75
CA MET A 183 -2.61 -8.99 -8.68
C MET A 183 -2.42 -10.48 -8.97
N GLN A 184 -3.26 -11.35 -8.43
CA GLN A 184 -3.20 -12.78 -8.72
C GLN A 184 -3.49 -13.08 -10.20
N GLN A 185 -4.46 -12.36 -10.79
CA GLN A 185 -4.75 -12.48 -12.22
C GLN A 185 -3.58 -11.98 -13.07
N LEU A 186 -2.95 -10.87 -12.69
CA LEU A 186 -1.76 -10.33 -13.38
C LEU A 186 -0.59 -11.31 -13.31
N LEU A 187 -0.33 -11.91 -12.13
CA LEU A 187 0.70 -12.93 -11.96
C LEU A 187 0.44 -14.16 -12.83
N SER A 188 -0.82 -14.61 -12.87
CA SER A 188 -1.24 -15.72 -13.72
C SER A 188 -1.06 -15.38 -15.21
N GLY A 189 -1.47 -14.18 -15.63
CA GLY A 189 -1.30 -13.69 -17.00
C GLY A 189 0.18 -13.56 -17.39
N ALA A 190 1.02 -13.08 -16.48
CA ALA A 190 2.47 -12.99 -16.70
C ALA A 190 3.11 -14.39 -16.85
N ALA A 191 2.69 -15.36 -16.04
CA ALA A 191 3.15 -16.72 -16.16
C ALA A 191 2.75 -17.35 -17.53
N GLN A 192 1.52 -17.12 -17.98
CA GLN A 192 1.06 -17.55 -19.30
C GLN A 192 1.84 -16.88 -20.44
N LEU A 193 2.18 -15.61 -20.30
CA LEU A 193 3.00 -14.89 -21.29
C LEU A 193 4.42 -15.48 -21.36
N VAL A 194 5.03 -15.82 -20.23
CA VAL A 194 6.34 -16.49 -20.19
C VAL A 194 6.29 -17.85 -20.86
N ASP A 195 5.25 -18.66 -20.57
CA ASP A 195 5.05 -19.95 -21.22
C ASP A 195 4.84 -19.79 -22.72
N GLY A 196 4.00 -18.83 -23.14
CA GLY A 196 3.77 -18.52 -24.55
C GLY A 196 5.04 -18.09 -25.27
N ALA A 197 5.88 -17.26 -24.65
CA ALA A 197 7.18 -16.87 -25.19
C ALA A 197 8.14 -18.07 -25.32
N GLY A 198 8.15 -18.96 -24.33
CA GLY A 198 8.91 -20.22 -24.39
C GLY A 198 8.49 -21.14 -25.53
N ARG A 199 7.18 -21.27 -25.75
CA ARG A 199 6.63 -22.04 -26.86
C ARG A 199 6.97 -21.41 -28.22
N LEU A 200 6.92 -20.08 -28.32
CA LEU A 200 7.32 -19.35 -29.54
C LEU A 200 8.80 -19.56 -29.84
N ALA A 201 9.66 -19.48 -28.82
CA ALA A 201 11.08 -19.72 -28.99
C ALA A 201 11.35 -21.15 -29.47
N SER A 202 10.69 -22.15 -28.86
CA SER A 202 10.80 -23.55 -29.27
C SER A 202 10.30 -23.78 -30.68
N GLY A 203 9.18 -23.16 -31.06
CA GLY A 203 8.63 -23.21 -32.42
C GLY A 203 9.57 -22.57 -33.45
N SER A 204 10.25 -21.49 -33.09
CA SER A 204 11.26 -20.84 -33.95
C SER A 204 12.47 -21.73 -34.21
N VAL A 205 12.93 -22.49 -33.20
CA VAL A 205 14.01 -23.47 -33.36
C VAL A 205 13.58 -24.60 -34.27
N GLN A 206 12.36 -25.12 -34.08
CA GLN A 206 11.80 -26.20 -34.97
C GLN A 206 11.67 -25.73 -36.42
N LEU A 207 11.28 -24.48 -36.64
CA LEU A 207 11.19 -23.89 -37.97
C LEU A 207 12.58 -23.79 -38.63
N LEU A 208 13.59 -23.38 -37.85
CA LEU A 208 14.97 -23.31 -38.33
C LEU A 208 15.50 -24.71 -38.70
N ASP A 209 15.25 -25.71 -37.87
CA ASP A 209 15.63 -27.10 -38.12
C ASP A 209 14.93 -27.65 -39.40
N GLY A 210 13.64 -27.37 -39.58
CA GLY A 210 12.89 -27.72 -40.77
C GLY A 210 13.46 -27.06 -42.05
N ALA A 211 13.84 -25.78 -41.96
CA ALA A 211 14.48 -25.05 -43.06
C ALA A 211 15.84 -25.66 -43.43
N ASN A 212 16.65 -26.03 -42.45
CA ASN A 212 17.94 -26.68 -42.64
C ASN A 212 17.78 -28.08 -43.30
N GLN A 213 16.76 -28.83 -42.88
CA GLN A 213 16.44 -30.13 -43.49
C GLN A 213 16.02 -29.99 -44.95
N LEU A 214 15.20 -28.97 -45.25
CA LEU A 214 14.79 -28.66 -46.61
C LEU A 214 15.98 -28.27 -47.49
N ASP A 215 16.87 -27.44 -47.01
CA ASP A 215 18.09 -27.04 -47.71
C ASP A 215 19.00 -28.24 -47.99
N SER A 216 19.16 -29.11 -47.00
CA SER A 216 19.91 -30.38 -47.14
C SER A 216 19.27 -31.31 -48.18
N GLY A 217 17.94 -31.46 -48.19
CA GLY A 217 17.20 -32.23 -49.17
C GLY A 217 17.33 -31.68 -50.60
N LEU A 218 17.27 -30.34 -50.74
CA LEU A 218 17.50 -29.71 -52.06
C LEU A 218 18.94 -29.90 -52.56
N GLY A 219 19.90 -29.87 -51.63
CA GLY A 219 21.31 -30.17 -51.93
C GLY A 219 21.49 -31.60 -52.45
N GLN A 220 20.84 -32.59 -51.86
CA GLN A 220 20.85 -33.98 -52.31
C GLN A 220 20.21 -34.14 -53.71
N LEU A 221 19.08 -33.46 -53.96
CA LEU A 221 18.47 -33.49 -55.28
C LEU A 221 19.34 -32.90 -56.40
N ARG A 222 20.12 -31.83 -56.08
CA ARG A 222 21.08 -31.24 -57.03
C ARG A 222 22.25 -32.13 -57.34
N HIS A 223 22.64 -33.00 -56.43
CA HIS A 223 23.76 -33.93 -56.58
C HIS A 223 23.36 -35.30 -57.15
N HIS A 224 22.08 -35.61 -57.30
CA HIS A 224 21.67 -36.80 -58.05
C HIS A 224 21.81 -36.51 -59.54
N PRO A 225 22.78 -37.13 -60.24
CA PRO A 225 22.86 -37.00 -61.68
C PRO A 225 21.62 -37.72 -62.24
N CYS A 226 20.84 -37.01 -63.06
CA CYS A 226 19.87 -37.65 -63.94
C CYS A 226 20.63 -38.63 -64.81
N VAL A 227 20.56 -39.91 -64.47
CA VAL A 227 20.91 -40.98 -65.39
C VAL A 227 19.88 -40.93 -66.48
N ALA A 228 20.23 -40.25 -67.61
CA ALA A 228 19.47 -40.33 -68.82
C ALA A 228 19.52 -41.82 -69.25
N ALA A 229 18.41 -42.53 -69.03
CA ALA A 229 18.20 -43.81 -69.62
C ALA A 229 18.12 -43.59 -71.14
N GLY A 230 19.20 -43.90 -71.81
CA GLY A 230 19.24 -44.04 -73.29
C GLY A 230 18.40 -45.22 -73.64
N VAL A 231 17.31 -44.93 -74.36
CA VAL A 231 16.58 -45.97 -75.13
C VAL A 231 17.26 -46.01 -76.47
N ALA A 232 17.88 -47.17 -76.73
CA ALA A 232 18.28 -47.63 -78.11
C ALA A 232 17.14 -48.41 -78.73
#